data_c018997af6dc24a8d6ef6079e2f9c7db
#
_entry.id   c018997af6dc24a8d6ef6079e2f9c7db
#
_cell.length_a   1.000
_cell.length_b   1.000
_cell.length_c   1.000
_cell.angle_alpha   90.00
_cell.angle_beta   90.00
_cell.angle_gamma   90.00
#
_symmetry.space_group_name_H-M   'P 1'
#
loop_
_entity.id
_entity.type
_entity.pdbx_description
1 polymer ?
#
loop_
_entity_poly.entity_id
_entity_poly.type
_entity_poly.pdbx_seq_one_letter_code
_entity_poly.pdbx_strand_id
1 'polypeptide(L)'
;MKEKDFEIMAPVGSYESLMAAIQGGADSIYFGIEGLNMRSRSSNNFTTEDLRKIVAICGEHGIKSYLTVNTVIYGEDLPLMREIIDAAKDAGVSAIIAADVAAMSYANSIGQEVHLSTQLNISNVEALKFYARFADVVVLARELNLKQVHEIYQEIVKQQIKGPKGELIRIEMFAHGALCMAVSGKCYLSLHEMNASANRGACMQICRRAYTVHDKDSQIELDVENQYIMSPKDLKTIHFMNKMMDAGVRVFKLEGRARGPEYVRLVTECYKEAVKAYCEGTFDEEKIAGWDERLRGGFNRGFWDGYYLGQRLGEWSSKYGSGATRKKVYVARGIKYFSGIGVAEFEMESGSLRVGDEILVTGPTTGAVMQTVDEIRVDLKPVEETVKGERFSIKMSEKIRPSDRLYKMEKVQIEKELR
;
A
#
# COMPACT_ATOMS: atom_id res chain seq x y z
N MET A 1 -24.98 2.95 7.45
CA MET A 1 -24.01 1.93 7.01
C MET A 1 -23.19 1.48 8.21
N LYS A 2 -22.71 0.23 8.21
CA LYS A 2 -21.88 -0.34 9.28
C LYS A 2 -20.46 -0.51 8.78
N GLU A 3 -19.47 -0.56 9.69
CA GLU A 3 -18.05 -0.74 9.31
C GLU A 3 -17.82 -1.94 8.36
N LYS A 4 -18.52 -3.06 8.60
CA LYS A 4 -18.43 -4.26 7.77
C LYS A 4 -18.89 -4.09 6.31
N ASP A 5 -19.55 -2.98 5.99
CA ASP A 5 -19.97 -2.67 4.62
C ASP A 5 -18.80 -2.09 3.80
N PHE A 6 -17.71 -1.73 4.47
CA PHE A 6 -16.51 -1.16 3.89
C PHE A 6 -15.31 -2.08 4.12
N GLU A 7 -14.35 -2.01 3.22
CA GLU A 7 -13.16 -2.86 3.24
C GLU A 7 -11.91 -2.01 3.01
N ILE A 8 -10.98 -2.02 3.96
CA ILE A 8 -9.64 -1.45 3.82
C ILE A 8 -8.71 -2.55 3.35
N MET A 9 -8.21 -2.40 2.11
CA MET A 9 -7.32 -3.36 1.46
C MET A 9 -5.87 -2.85 1.54
N ALA A 10 -5.06 -3.51 2.37
CA ALA A 10 -3.68 -3.11 2.62
C ALA A 10 -2.66 -3.80 1.67
N PRO A 11 -1.58 -3.09 1.27
CA PRO A 11 -0.53 -3.65 0.44
C PRO A 11 0.45 -4.50 1.26
N VAL A 12 0.82 -5.68 0.76
CA VAL A 12 1.77 -6.56 1.45
C VAL A 12 2.88 -6.99 0.49
N GLY A 13 4.14 -6.70 0.85
CA GLY A 13 5.34 -7.07 0.11
C GLY A 13 6.35 -7.89 0.93
N SER A 14 6.08 -8.12 2.22
CA SER A 14 6.89 -8.94 3.12
C SER A 14 6.06 -9.43 4.30
N TYR A 15 6.57 -10.36 5.09
CA TYR A 15 5.88 -10.83 6.30
C TYR A 15 5.76 -9.72 7.36
N GLU A 16 6.76 -8.83 7.47
CA GLU A 16 6.69 -7.65 8.33
C GLU A 16 5.51 -6.75 7.92
N SER A 17 5.32 -6.54 6.61
CA SER A 17 4.20 -5.75 6.09
C SER A 17 2.86 -6.46 6.28
N LEU A 18 2.81 -7.80 6.21
CA LEU A 18 1.62 -8.59 6.50
C LEU A 18 1.18 -8.37 7.95
N MET A 19 2.10 -8.54 8.90
CA MET A 19 1.79 -8.33 10.32
C MET A 19 1.43 -6.88 10.61
N ALA A 20 2.11 -5.93 9.97
CA ALA A 20 1.80 -4.51 10.09
C ALA A 20 0.40 -4.15 9.55
N ALA A 21 -0.04 -4.76 8.44
CA ALA A 21 -1.40 -4.61 7.91
C ALA A 21 -2.45 -5.14 8.90
N ILE A 22 -2.19 -6.30 9.50
CA ILE A 22 -3.03 -6.91 10.54
C ILE A 22 -3.12 -5.97 11.76
N GLN A 23 -1.99 -5.50 12.27
CA GLN A 23 -1.92 -4.55 13.38
C GLN A 23 -2.67 -3.24 13.07
N GLY A 24 -2.61 -2.77 11.83
CA GLY A 24 -3.35 -1.60 11.35
C GLY A 24 -4.86 -1.81 11.19
N GLY A 25 -5.36 -3.04 11.39
CA GLY A 25 -6.78 -3.36 11.28
C GLY A 25 -7.29 -3.49 9.85
N ALA A 26 -6.45 -3.94 8.90
CA ALA A 26 -6.88 -4.24 7.54
C ALA A 26 -8.00 -5.28 7.50
N ASP A 27 -8.97 -5.10 6.60
CA ASP A 27 -10.02 -6.10 6.34
C ASP A 27 -9.57 -7.13 5.31
N SER A 28 -8.63 -6.71 4.45
CA SER A 28 -8.02 -7.56 3.43
C SER A 28 -6.59 -7.11 3.13
N ILE A 29 -5.82 -8.02 2.57
CA ILE A 29 -4.49 -7.72 2.05
C ILE A 29 -4.38 -8.11 0.58
N TYR A 30 -3.53 -7.42 -0.18
CA TYR A 30 -3.14 -7.87 -1.50
C TYR A 30 -1.62 -7.98 -1.64
N PHE A 31 -1.19 -9.02 -2.31
CA PHE A 31 0.22 -9.35 -2.47
C PHE A 31 0.50 -9.96 -3.84
N GLY A 32 1.77 -10.15 -4.19
CA GLY A 32 2.21 -10.83 -5.41
C GLY A 32 3.19 -11.93 -5.06
N ILE A 33 3.15 -12.98 -5.87
CA ILE A 33 4.22 -13.99 -5.94
C ILE A 33 5.08 -13.73 -7.17
N GLU A 34 6.22 -14.41 -7.29
CA GLU A 34 7.06 -14.37 -8.47
C GLU A 34 6.25 -14.69 -9.74
N GLY A 35 6.50 -13.99 -10.84
CA GLY A 35 5.86 -14.20 -12.13
C GLY A 35 4.88 -13.09 -12.53
N LEU A 36 3.59 -13.41 -12.68
CA LEU A 36 2.59 -12.63 -13.42
C LEU A 36 1.93 -11.51 -12.63
N ASN A 37 2.69 -10.65 -11.96
CA ASN A 37 2.14 -9.47 -11.29
C ASN A 37 2.87 -8.17 -11.68
N MET A 38 2.18 -7.03 -11.61
CA MET A 38 2.67 -5.70 -12.05
C MET A 38 3.90 -5.19 -11.27
N ARG A 39 4.33 -5.87 -10.23
CA ARG A 39 5.50 -5.54 -9.42
C ARG A 39 6.53 -6.67 -9.37
N SER A 40 6.45 -7.66 -10.26
CA SER A 40 7.31 -8.85 -10.24
C SER A 40 8.81 -8.53 -10.25
N ARG A 41 9.21 -7.41 -10.86
CA ARG A 41 10.61 -6.95 -10.92
C ARG A 41 10.89 -5.67 -10.12
N SER A 42 9.90 -5.07 -9.46
CA SER A 42 10.05 -3.77 -8.80
C SER A 42 9.68 -3.76 -7.31
N SER A 43 9.34 -4.91 -6.75
CA SER A 43 9.16 -5.10 -5.31
C SER A 43 9.57 -6.52 -4.92
N ASN A 44 9.74 -6.77 -3.63
CA ASN A 44 9.85 -8.13 -3.13
C ASN A 44 8.55 -8.88 -3.43
N ASN A 45 8.67 -10.13 -3.81
CA ASN A 45 7.54 -11.00 -4.05
C ASN A 45 7.68 -12.25 -3.19
N PHE A 46 6.57 -12.81 -2.80
CA PHE A 46 6.51 -14.11 -2.16
C PHE A 46 6.68 -15.22 -3.21
N THR A 47 6.93 -16.42 -2.75
CA THR A 47 6.94 -17.62 -3.57
C THR A 47 5.57 -18.30 -3.56
N THR A 48 5.38 -19.29 -4.44
CA THR A 48 4.16 -20.12 -4.41
C THR A 48 4.02 -20.88 -3.09
N GLU A 49 5.14 -21.25 -2.44
CA GLU A 49 5.15 -21.94 -1.15
C GLU A 49 4.64 -21.05 -0.01
N ASP A 50 4.82 -19.73 -0.12
CA ASP A 50 4.33 -18.78 0.88
C ASP A 50 2.80 -18.64 0.89
N LEU A 51 2.09 -19.01 -0.19
CA LEU A 51 0.64 -18.83 -0.31
C LEU A 51 -0.11 -19.42 0.87
N ARG A 52 0.14 -20.70 1.18
CA ARG A 52 -0.54 -21.40 2.29
C ARG A 52 -0.27 -20.75 3.64
N LYS A 53 0.96 -20.28 3.86
CA LYS A 53 1.35 -19.62 5.10
C LYS A 53 0.68 -18.26 5.24
N ILE A 54 0.64 -17.46 4.16
CA ILE A 54 -0.05 -16.16 4.16
C ILE A 54 -1.55 -16.37 4.42
N VAL A 55 -2.18 -17.31 3.72
CA VAL A 55 -3.60 -17.61 3.90
C VAL A 55 -3.91 -18.08 5.31
N ALA A 56 -3.05 -18.94 5.90
CA ALA A 56 -3.22 -19.39 7.28
C ALA A 56 -3.16 -18.21 8.27
N ILE A 57 -2.15 -17.34 8.14
CA ILE A 57 -2.03 -16.13 8.98
C ILE A 57 -3.27 -15.22 8.81
N CYS A 58 -3.70 -14.98 7.57
CA CYS A 58 -4.91 -14.19 7.32
C CYS A 58 -6.15 -14.81 7.96
N GLY A 59 -6.30 -16.14 7.85
CA GLY A 59 -7.42 -16.89 8.44
C GLY A 59 -7.46 -16.79 9.97
N GLU A 60 -6.30 -16.89 10.65
CA GLU A 60 -6.18 -16.73 12.10
C GLU A 60 -6.68 -15.35 12.57
N HIS A 61 -6.57 -14.34 11.73
CA HIS A 61 -6.97 -12.96 12.03
C HIS A 61 -8.28 -12.52 11.37
N GLY A 62 -8.97 -13.43 10.65
CA GLY A 62 -10.24 -13.14 9.98
C GLY A 62 -10.12 -12.16 8.80
N ILE A 63 -8.95 -12.08 8.16
CA ILE A 63 -8.61 -11.15 7.07
C ILE A 63 -8.64 -11.89 5.72
N LYS A 64 -9.16 -11.25 4.68
CA LYS A 64 -9.14 -11.79 3.33
C LYS A 64 -7.77 -11.60 2.68
N SER A 65 -7.39 -12.54 1.82
CA SER A 65 -6.14 -12.51 1.07
C SER A 65 -6.40 -12.46 -0.43
N TYR A 66 -5.74 -11.53 -1.15
CA TYR A 66 -5.91 -11.35 -2.60
C TYR A 66 -4.56 -11.44 -3.31
N LEU A 67 -4.46 -12.39 -4.26
CA LEU A 67 -3.27 -12.59 -5.07
C LEU A 67 -3.36 -11.79 -6.38
N THR A 68 -2.33 -10.99 -6.69
CA THR A 68 -2.27 -10.26 -7.96
C THR A 68 -1.76 -11.13 -9.10
N VAL A 69 -2.60 -11.33 -10.14
CA VAL A 69 -2.30 -11.95 -11.44
C VAL A 69 -2.73 -10.98 -12.53
N ASN A 70 -2.15 -9.78 -12.52
CA ASN A 70 -2.69 -8.63 -13.22
C ASN A 70 -1.76 -8.05 -14.29
N THR A 71 -0.83 -8.84 -14.81
CA THR A 71 -0.06 -8.51 -16.02
C THR A 71 -0.84 -8.84 -17.28
N VAL A 72 -0.39 -8.31 -18.41
CA VAL A 72 -0.79 -8.80 -19.73
C VAL A 72 -0.23 -10.22 -19.90
N ILE A 73 -1.06 -11.15 -20.34
CA ILE A 73 -0.73 -12.57 -20.52
C ILE A 73 -0.46 -12.84 -22.01
N TYR A 74 0.72 -13.38 -22.31
CA TYR A 74 1.03 -13.86 -23.65
C TYR A 74 0.76 -15.36 -23.78
N GLY A 75 0.71 -15.88 -24.99
CA GLY A 75 0.45 -17.30 -25.21
C GLY A 75 1.39 -18.24 -24.45
N GLU A 76 2.66 -17.87 -24.34
CA GLU A 76 3.68 -18.60 -23.57
C GLU A 76 3.48 -18.57 -22.05
N ASP A 77 2.76 -17.56 -21.52
CA ASP A 77 2.48 -17.44 -20.09
C ASP A 77 1.27 -18.28 -19.62
N LEU A 78 0.45 -18.76 -20.54
CA LEU A 78 -0.80 -19.46 -20.19
C LEU A 78 -0.58 -20.67 -19.26
N PRO A 79 0.45 -21.52 -19.44
CA PRO A 79 0.70 -22.61 -18.49
C PRO A 79 1.02 -22.10 -17.08
N LEU A 80 1.93 -21.12 -16.96
CA LEU A 80 2.32 -20.52 -15.68
C LEU A 80 1.11 -19.80 -15.01
N MET A 81 0.30 -19.10 -15.79
CA MET A 81 -0.92 -18.46 -15.29
C MET A 81 -1.85 -19.48 -14.64
N ARG A 82 -2.10 -20.60 -15.28
CA ARG A 82 -2.95 -21.68 -14.74
C ARG A 82 -2.36 -22.25 -13.45
N GLU A 83 -1.07 -22.58 -13.46
CA GLU A 83 -0.36 -23.09 -12.29
C GLU A 83 -0.49 -22.15 -11.08
N ILE A 84 -0.29 -20.84 -11.30
CA ILE A 84 -0.43 -19.82 -10.23
C ILE A 84 -1.87 -19.75 -9.71
N ILE A 85 -2.86 -19.78 -10.59
CA ILE A 85 -4.27 -19.68 -10.19
C ILE A 85 -4.73 -20.97 -9.48
N ASP A 86 -4.28 -22.13 -9.93
CA ASP A 86 -4.55 -23.42 -9.27
C ASP A 86 -3.93 -23.44 -7.86
N ALA A 87 -2.66 -23.02 -7.74
CA ALA A 87 -1.99 -22.93 -6.44
C ALA A 87 -2.68 -21.94 -5.49
N ALA A 88 -3.19 -20.82 -6.00
CA ALA A 88 -3.97 -19.85 -5.22
C ALA A 88 -5.29 -20.48 -4.71
N LYS A 89 -5.99 -21.22 -5.59
CA LYS A 89 -7.21 -21.93 -5.24
C LYS A 89 -6.96 -22.99 -4.17
N ASP A 90 -5.94 -23.82 -4.37
CA ASP A 90 -5.56 -24.89 -3.44
C ASP A 90 -5.11 -24.36 -2.08
N ALA A 91 -4.46 -23.21 -2.05
CA ALA A 91 -4.07 -22.53 -0.83
C ALA A 91 -5.25 -21.88 -0.09
N GLY A 92 -6.40 -21.68 -0.76
CA GLY A 92 -7.56 -20.99 -0.20
C GLY A 92 -7.46 -19.47 -0.23
N VAL A 93 -6.74 -18.91 -1.21
CA VAL A 93 -6.71 -17.46 -1.45
C VAL A 93 -8.14 -16.95 -1.71
N SER A 94 -8.55 -15.87 -1.05
CA SER A 94 -9.93 -15.39 -1.11
C SER A 94 -10.33 -14.95 -2.53
N ALA A 95 -9.47 -14.23 -3.24
CA ALA A 95 -9.69 -13.86 -4.64
C ALA A 95 -8.37 -13.62 -5.37
N ILE A 96 -8.38 -13.67 -6.70
CA ILE A 96 -7.29 -13.13 -7.53
C ILE A 96 -7.65 -11.74 -8.04
N ILE A 97 -6.65 -10.87 -8.19
CA ILE A 97 -6.80 -9.57 -8.85
C ILE A 97 -6.25 -9.69 -10.27
N ALA A 98 -7.13 -9.66 -11.27
CA ALA A 98 -6.79 -9.93 -12.67
C ALA A 98 -7.10 -8.74 -13.59
N ALA A 99 -6.37 -8.65 -14.71
CA ALA A 99 -6.58 -7.68 -15.78
C ALA A 99 -6.74 -8.34 -17.16
N ASP A 100 -6.31 -9.57 -17.30
CA ASP A 100 -6.38 -10.30 -18.56
C ASP A 100 -7.58 -11.25 -18.59
N VAL A 101 -8.28 -11.30 -19.73
CA VAL A 101 -9.48 -12.15 -19.91
C VAL A 101 -9.13 -13.63 -19.75
N ALA A 102 -7.93 -14.06 -20.16
CA ALA A 102 -7.51 -15.45 -19.99
C ALA A 102 -7.43 -15.83 -18.50
N ALA A 103 -6.86 -14.95 -17.65
CA ALA A 103 -6.78 -15.17 -16.21
C ALA A 103 -8.18 -15.18 -15.56
N MET A 104 -9.05 -14.21 -15.93
CA MET A 104 -10.42 -14.12 -15.41
C MET A 104 -11.25 -15.34 -15.77
N SER A 105 -11.21 -15.74 -17.06
CA SER A 105 -11.99 -16.87 -17.56
C SER A 105 -11.55 -18.19 -16.93
N TYR A 106 -10.24 -18.39 -16.80
CA TYR A 106 -9.70 -19.60 -16.18
C TYR A 106 -10.08 -19.67 -14.69
N ALA A 107 -9.87 -18.58 -13.94
CA ALA A 107 -10.23 -18.51 -12.54
C ALA A 107 -11.71 -18.85 -12.29
N ASN A 108 -12.62 -18.26 -13.09
CA ASN A 108 -14.04 -18.56 -12.99
C ASN A 108 -14.36 -20.02 -13.32
N SER A 109 -13.65 -20.61 -14.30
CA SER A 109 -13.89 -22.02 -14.68
C SER A 109 -13.61 -23.02 -13.56
N ILE A 110 -12.71 -22.66 -12.63
CA ILE A 110 -12.37 -23.48 -11.45
C ILE A 110 -13.04 -22.96 -10.16
N GLY A 111 -13.92 -21.96 -10.26
CA GLY A 111 -14.62 -21.37 -9.12
C GLY A 111 -13.73 -20.53 -8.19
N GLN A 112 -12.65 -19.93 -8.71
CA GLN A 112 -11.85 -18.94 -7.98
C GLN A 112 -12.44 -17.56 -8.17
N GLU A 113 -12.66 -16.84 -7.06
CA GLU A 113 -13.16 -15.45 -7.08
C GLU A 113 -12.18 -14.51 -7.77
N VAL A 114 -12.71 -13.55 -8.53
CA VAL A 114 -11.94 -12.55 -9.27
C VAL A 114 -12.35 -11.16 -8.83
N HIS A 115 -11.33 -10.30 -8.57
CA HIS A 115 -11.46 -8.85 -8.53
C HIS A 115 -10.80 -8.26 -9.76
N LEU A 116 -11.41 -7.26 -10.35
CA LEU A 116 -10.84 -6.60 -11.54
C LEU A 116 -9.75 -5.62 -11.15
N SER A 117 -8.69 -5.60 -11.94
CA SER A 117 -7.58 -4.68 -11.71
C SER A 117 -7.80 -3.33 -12.40
N THR A 118 -7.17 -2.28 -11.88
CA THR A 118 -7.23 -0.92 -12.42
C THR A 118 -6.75 -0.82 -13.88
N GLN A 119 -5.95 -1.76 -14.38
CA GLN A 119 -5.48 -1.78 -15.76
C GLN A 119 -6.59 -1.92 -16.81
N LEU A 120 -7.77 -2.36 -16.40
CA LEU A 120 -8.94 -2.42 -17.28
C LEU A 120 -9.55 -1.04 -17.54
N ASN A 121 -9.21 -0.04 -16.72
CA ASN A 121 -9.64 1.36 -16.88
C ASN A 121 -11.17 1.51 -17.02
N ILE A 122 -11.92 0.78 -16.18
CA ILE A 122 -13.39 0.81 -16.21
C ILE A 122 -13.87 2.19 -15.78
N SER A 123 -14.54 2.89 -16.70
CA SER A 123 -14.91 4.30 -16.55
C SER A 123 -16.38 4.59 -16.86
N ASN A 124 -17.16 3.56 -17.17
CA ASN A 124 -18.60 3.70 -17.45
C ASN A 124 -19.33 2.41 -17.12
N VAL A 125 -20.67 2.51 -17.05
CA VAL A 125 -21.54 1.40 -16.65
C VAL A 125 -21.56 0.26 -17.66
N GLU A 126 -21.41 0.53 -18.94
CA GLU A 126 -21.45 -0.52 -19.98
C GLU A 126 -20.18 -1.41 -19.92
N ALA A 127 -19.01 -0.79 -19.73
CA ALA A 127 -17.78 -1.54 -19.48
C ALA A 127 -17.90 -2.36 -18.17
N LEU A 128 -18.47 -1.76 -17.11
CA LEU A 128 -18.70 -2.44 -15.84
C LEU A 128 -19.61 -3.66 -16.03
N LYS A 129 -20.74 -3.54 -16.75
CA LYS A 129 -21.65 -4.67 -17.06
C LYS A 129 -20.94 -5.80 -17.80
N PHE A 130 -20.09 -5.43 -18.77
CA PHE A 130 -19.35 -6.44 -19.51
C PHE A 130 -18.47 -7.28 -18.59
N TYR A 131 -17.74 -6.60 -17.66
CA TYR A 131 -16.82 -7.27 -16.76
C TYR A 131 -17.49 -7.88 -15.51
N ALA A 132 -18.70 -7.47 -15.16
CA ALA A 132 -19.47 -8.03 -14.04
C ALA A 132 -19.70 -9.54 -14.14
N ARG A 133 -19.65 -10.09 -15.35
CA ARG A 133 -19.72 -11.55 -15.58
C ARG A 133 -18.53 -12.34 -15.02
N PHE A 134 -17.41 -11.65 -14.74
CA PHE A 134 -16.17 -12.28 -14.29
C PHE A 134 -15.85 -12.01 -12.82
N ALA A 135 -16.39 -10.95 -12.22
CA ALA A 135 -15.92 -10.46 -10.94
C ALA A 135 -17.04 -9.84 -10.08
N ASP A 136 -16.86 -9.91 -8.77
CA ASP A 136 -17.76 -9.31 -7.78
C ASP A 136 -17.27 -7.94 -7.28
N VAL A 137 -16.00 -7.60 -7.53
CA VAL A 137 -15.38 -6.31 -7.19
C VAL A 137 -14.70 -5.71 -8.42
N VAL A 138 -14.98 -4.43 -8.69
CA VAL A 138 -14.51 -3.68 -9.85
C VAL A 138 -13.73 -2.48 -9.41
N VAL A 139 -12.45 -2.38 -9.84
CA VAL A 139 -11.66 -1.16 -9.66
C VAL A 139 -11.98 -0.18 -10.77
N LEU A 140 -12.53 0.97 -10.41
CA LEU A 140 -12.79 2.04 -11.39
C LEU A 140 -11.50 2.77 -11.77
N ALA A 141 -11.51 3.40 -12.96
CA ALA A 141 -10.42 4.24 -13.44
C ALA A 141 -10.15 5.39 -12.47
N ARG A 142 -8.86 5.70 -12.26
CA ARG A 142 -8.42 6.73 -11.31
C ARG A 142 -8.66 8.16 -11.78
N GLU A 143 -8.98 8.32 -13.05
CA GLU A 143 -9.27 9.59 -13.71
C GLU A 143 -10.71 10.07 -13.48
N LEU A 144 -11.59 9.22 -12.94
CA LEU A 144 -12.97 9.56 -12.64
C LEU A 144 -13.07 10.47 -11.41
N ASN A 145 -13.99 11.45 -11.49
CA ASN A 145 -14.39 12.20 -10.31
C ASN A 145 -15.53 11.49 -9.55
N LEU A 146 -15.75 11.89 -8.29
CA LEU A 146 -16.74 11.23 -7.41
C LEU A 146 -18.19 11.35 -7.92
N LYS A 147 -18.51 12.37 -8.70
CA LYS A 147 -19.82 12.48 -9.35
C LYS A 147 -20.03 11.34 -10.35
N GLN A 148 -19.04 11.09 -11.21
CA GLN A 148 -19.08 9.98 -12.17
C GLN A 148 -19.12 8.62 -11.47
N VAL A 149 -18.36 8.46 -10.38
CA VAL A 149 -18.40 7.24 -9.55
C VAL A 149 -19.81 7.02 -8.98
N HIS A 150 -20.43 8.07 -8.46
CA HIS A 150 -21.80 8.01 -7.92
C HIS A 150 -22.84 7.65 -8.99
N GLU A 151 -22.72 8.23 -10.19
CA GLU A 151 -23.59 7.88 -11.32
C GLU A 151 -23.48 6.39 -11.69
N ILE A 152 -22.24 5.85 -11.73
CA ILE A 152 -22.02 4.41 -11.96
C ILE A 152 -22.67 3.59 -10.84
N TYR A 153 -22.49 3.98 -9.57
CA TYR A 153 -23.07 3.29 -8.44
C TYR A 153 -24.61 3.29 -8.48
N GLN A 154 -25.22 4.40 -8.83
CA GLN A 154 -26.69 4.48 -9.02
C GLN A 154 -27.17 3.52 -10.09
N GLU A 155 -26.46 3.40 -11.21
CA GLU A 155 -26.82 2.46 -12.27
C GLU A 155 -26.59 1.00 -11.85
N ILE A 156 -25.58 0.68 -11.03
CA ILE A 156 -25.41 -0.66 -10.43
C ILE A 156 -26.66 -1.03 -9.63
N VAL A 157 -27.14 -0.14 -8.77
CA VAL A 157 -28.31 -0.39 -7.92
C VAL A 157 -29.58 -0.45 -8.76
N LYS A 158 -29.81 0.51 -9.66
CA LYS A 158 -31.01 0.58 -10.50
C LYS A 158 -31.16 -0.62 -11.43
N GLN A 159 -30.09 -1.04 -12.07
CA GLN A 159 -30.08 -2.15 -13.02
C GLN A 159 -29.80 -3.50 -12.37
N GLN A 160 -29.63 -3.54 -11.05
CA GLN A 160 -29.29 -4.77 -10.30
C GLN A 160 -28.10 -5.52 -10.91
N ILE A 161 -27.00 -4.78 -11.22
CA ILE A 161 -25.82 -5.38 -11.84
C ILE A 161 -25.08 -6.20 -10.78
N LYS A 162 -25.03 -7.52 -11.02
CA LYS A 162 -24.50 -8.52 -10.10
C LYS A 162 -23.28 -9.22 -10.68
N GLY A 163 -22.38 -9.61 -9.79
CA GLY A 163 -21.24 -10.47 -10.10
C GLY A 163 -21.58 -11.97 -10.06
N PRO A 164 -20.58 -12.85 -10.23
CA PRO A 164 -20.77 -14.30 -10.23
C PRO A 164 -21.39 -14.86 -8.94
N LYS A 165 -21.23 -14.21 -7.80
CA LYS A 165 -21.86 -14.60 -6.51
C LYS A 165 -23.35 -14.25 -6.43
N GLY A 166 -23.89 -13.53 -7.40
CA GLY A 166 -25.28 -13.07 -7.40
C GLY A 166 -25.53 -11.84 -6.51
N GLU A 167 -24.49 -11.24 -5.96
CA GLU A 167 -24.55 -10.00 -5.20
C GLU A 167 -24.26 -8.78 -6.11
N LEU A 168 -24.71 -7.58 -5.68
CA LEU A 168 -24.39 -6.35 -6.41
C LEU A 168 -22.88 -6.14 -6.47
N ILE A 169 -22.40 -5.73 -7.63
CA ILE A 169 -20.98 -5.37 -7.83
C ILE A 169 -20.55 -4.32 -6.82
N ARG A 170 -19.39 -4.55 -6.17
CA ARG A 170 -18.76 -3.60 -5.27
C ARG A 170 -17.73 -2.76 -6.01
N ILE A 171 -17.76 -1.46 -5.75
CA ILE A 171 -16.78 -0.51 -6.31
C ILE A 171 -15.55 -0.47 -5.41
N GLU A 172 -14.39 -0.70 -5.99
CA GLU A 172 -13.07 -0.48 -5.40
C GLU A 172 -12.42 0.77 -6.02
N MET A 173 -11.82 1.61 -5.17
CA MET A 173 -10.99 2.74 -5.61
C MET A 173 -9.70 2.83 -4.79
N PHE A 174 -8.65 3.37 -5.41
CA PHE A 174 -7.45 3.74 -4.66
C PHE A 174 -7.76 4.88 -3.68
N ALA A 175 -7.28 4.76 -2.47
CA ALA A 175 -7.48 5.76 -1.42
C ALA A 175 -6.17 6.46 -1.01
N HIS A 176 -5.03 5.78 -1.11
CA HIS A 176 -3.75 6.34 -0.68
C HIS A 176 -2.58 5.78 -1.49
N GLY A 177 -1.51 6.60 -1.62
CA GLY A 177 -0.21 6.17 -2.09
C GLY A 177 0.12 6.57 -3.53
N ALA A 178 1.12 5.93 -4.10
CA ALA A 178 1.69 6.36 -5.37
C ALA A 178 0.69 6.36 -6.53
N LEU A 179 0.59 7.50 -7.21
CA LEU A 179 -0.17 7.65 -8.44
C LEU A 179 0.73 7.44 -9.66
N CYS A 180 0.20 6.82 -10.71
CA CYS A 180 0.91 6.65 -11.97
C CYS A 180 0.73 7.88 -12.86
N MET A 181 1.78 8.31 -13.56
CA MET A 181 1.73 9.35 -14.59
C MET A 181 0.82 8.95 -15.77
N ALA A 182 0.89 7.68 -16.16
CA ALA A 182 0.13 7.16 -17.29
C ALA A 182 -1.22 6.58 -16.84
N VAL A 183 -2.16 6.51 -17.78
CA VAL A 183 -3.34 5.66 -17.66
C VAL A 183 -2.89 4.24 -17.30
N SER A 184 -3.57 3.62 -16.34
CA SER A 184 -3.15 2.34 -15.76
C SER A 184 -2.99 1.26 -16.83
N GLY A 185 -1.84 0.59 -16.87
CA GLY A 185 -1.54 -0.45 -17.85
C GLY A 185 -1.25 0.07 -19.26
N LYS A 186 -1.03 1.36 -19.50
CA LYS A 186 -0.77 1.96 -20.81
C LYS A 186 0.56 2.70 -20.90
N CYS A 187 1.52 2.38 -20.02
CA CYS A 187 2.81 3.07 -19.98
C CYS A 187 3.88 2.34 -20.81
N TYR A 188 4.52 3.08 -21.72
CA TYR A 188 5.63 2.60 -22.54
C TYR A 188 7.02 3.08 -22.11
N LEU A 189 7.12 3.97 -21.11
CA LEU A 189 8.41 4.57 -20.73
C LEU A 189 9.49 3.54 -20.42
N SER A 190 9.21 2.58 -19.54
CA SER A 190 10.19 1.56 -19.18
C SER A 190 10.50 0.61 -20.35
N LEU A 191 9.53 0.34 -21.20
CA LEU A 191 9.75 -0.49 -22.38
C LEU A 191 10.66 0.22 -23.39
N HIS A 192 10.38 1.49 -23.67
CA HIS A 192 11.15 2.30 -24.62
C HIS A 192 12.61 2.48 -24.17
N GLU A 193 12.82 2.90 -22.92
CA GLU A 193 14.15 3.25 -22.41
C GLU A 193 15.01 2.04 -22.00
N MET A 194 14.41 0.97 -21.53
CA MET A 194 15.12 -0.13 -20.87
C MET A 194 14.70 -1.53 -21.36
N ASN A 195 13.91 -1.62 -22.41
CA ASN A 195 13.32 -2.88 -22.89
C ASN A 195 12.64 -3.68 -21.76
N ALA A 196 11.98 -2.96 -20.84
CA ALA A 196 11.36 -3.51 -19.62
C ALA A 196 9.89 -3.11 -19.57
N SER A 197 8.96 -4.00 -19.98
CA SER A 197 7.54 -3.67 -20.05
C SER A 197 6.92 -3.51 -18.66
N ALA A 198 6.42 -2.31 -18.36
CA ALA A 198 5.69 -2.04 -17.12
C ALA A 198 4.45 -2.92 -16.98
N ASN A 199 3.74 -3.21 -18.10
CA ASN A 199 2.54 -4.05 -18.12
C ASN A 199 2.83 -5.55 -17.92
N ARG A 200 4.11 -5.90 -17.95
CA ARG A 200 4.64 -7.24 -17.69
C ARG A 200 5.42 -7.30 -16.37
N GLY A 201 5.15 -6.38 -15.45
CA GLY A 201 5.75 -6.35 -14.10
C GLY A 201 7.12 -5.68 -14.00
N ALA A 202 7.65 -5.09 -15.09
CA ALA A 202 8.97 -4.48 -15.14
C ALA A 202 8.92 -2.94 -15.21
N CYS A 203 8.13 -2.30 -14.33
CA CYS A 203 8.10 -0.85 -14.21
C CYS A 203 9.36 -0.33 -13.51
N MET A 204 10.27 0.29 -14.25
CA MET A 204 11.54 0.83 -13.75
C MET A 204 11.41 2.26 -13.18
N GLN A 205 10.18 2.77 -13.06
CA GLN A 205 9.84 4.09 -12.50
C GLN A 205 10.61 5.25 -13.15
N ILE A 206 10.85 5.19 -14.46
CA ILE A 206 11.58 6.21 -15.22
C ILE A 206 10.95 7.60 -15.04
N CYS A 207 9.62 7.68 -14.95
CA CYS A 207 8.91 8.92 -14.65
C CYS A 207 9.26 9.57 -13.29
N ARG A 208 10.03 8.90 -12.44
CA ARG A 208 10.48 9.39 -11.12
C ARG A 208 11.93 9.91 -11.12
N ARG A 209 12.58 9.95 -12.28
CA ARG A 209 13.93 10.52 -12.46
C ARG A 209 13.87 12.01 -12.67
N ALA A 210 14.96 12.71 -12.40
CA ALA A 210 15.17 14.10 -12.82
C ALA A 210 15.45 14.15 -14.33
N TYR A 211 14.99 15.20 -15.00
CA TYR A 211 15.16 15.41 -16.43
C TYR A 211 15.57 16.84 -16.72
N THR A 212 16.44 17.02 -17.73
CA THR A 212 16.71 18.30 -18.37
C THR A 212 15.86 18.38 -19.65
N VAL A 213 15.13 19.46 -19.83
CA VAL A 213 14.39 19.73 -21.07
C VAL A 213 15.16 20.73 -21.89
N HIS A 214 15.58 20.33 -23.08
CA HIS A 214 16.28 21.18 -24.02
C HIS A 214 15.34 21.60 -25.16
N ASP A 215 15.16 22.90 -25.32
CA ASP A 215 14.44 23.45 -26.47
C ASP A 215 15.38 23.49 -27.69
N LYS A 216 15.00 22.76 -28.74
CA LYS A 216 15.82 22.63 -29.95
C LYS A 216 15.92 23.91 -30.76
N ASP A 217 14.94 24.80 -30.66
CA ASP A 217 14.84 25.99 -31.47
C ASP A 217 15.46 27.23 -30.80
N SER A 218 15.45 27.31 -29.47
CA SER A 218 15.93 28.47 -28.72
C SER A 218 17.24 28.27 -27.96
N GLN A 219 17.81 27.08 -27.94
CA GLN A 219 18.97 26.67 -27.13
C GLN A 219 18.80 26.94 -25.62
N ILE A 220 17.56 27.05 -25.15
CA ILE A 220 17.25 27.19 -23.74
C ILE A 220 17.26 25.79 -23.12
N GLU A 221 18.11 25.56 -22.11
CA GLU A 221 18.03 24.42 -21.22
C GLU A 221 17.16 24.81 -20.01
N LEU A 222 16.13 24.03 -19.75
CA LEU A 222 15.34 24.10 -18.55
C LEU A 222 15.78 22.95 -17.66
N ASP A 223 16.61 23.26 -16.65
CA ASP A 223 16.82 22.33 -15.56
C ASP A 223 15.53 22.19 -14.77
N VAL A 224 14.96 20.97 -14.84
CA VAL A 224 13.76 20.63 -14.09
C VAL A 224 14.20 20.08 -12.72
N GLU A 225 15.05 20.81 -12.02
CA GLU A 225 15.62 20.33 -10.77
C GLU A 225 14.57 20.15 -9.72
N ASN A 226 13.61 20.76 -9.45
CA ASN A 226 12.66 20.59 -8.34
C ASN A 226 11.20 20.34 -8.77
N GLN A 227 10.95 20.18 -10.05
CA GLN A 227 9.62 19.85 -10.56
C GLN A 227 9.71 18.66 -11.50
N TYR A 228 9.49 17.49 -10.96
CA TYR A 228 9.45 16.26 -11.76
C TYR A 228 8.26 16.29 -12.69
N ILE A 229 8.47 16.64 -13.94
CA ILE A 229 7.43 16.80 -14.97
C ILE A 229 6.54 15.56 -15.10
N MET A 230 7.05 14.38 -14.73
CA MET A 230 6.34 13.11 -14.86
C MET A 230 6.12 12.38 -13.52
N SER A 231 6.51 12.97 -12.38
CA SER A 231 6.34 12.36 -11.07
C SER A 231 5.18 12.98 -10.31
N PRO A 232 3.95 12.42 -10.42
CA PRO A 232 2.84 12.96 -9.66
C PRO A 232 3.06 12.77 -8.15
N LYS A 233 2.49 13.70 -7.37
CA LYS A 233 2.36 13.57 -5.93
C LYS A 233 1.59 12.29 -5.59
N ASP A 234 1.73 11.82 -4.36
CA ASP A 234 0.99 10.65 -3.89
C ASP A 234 -0.47 11.02 -3.61
N LEU A 235 -1.37 10.13 -3.97
CA LEU A 235 -2.81 10.26 -3.68
C LEU A 235 -3.04 10.24 -2.16
N LYS A 236 -3.89 11.14 -1.66
CA LYS A 236 -4.39 11.14 -0.29
C LYS A 236 -5.84 11.56 -0.27
N THR A 237 -6.73 10.67 0.13
CA THR A 237 -8.18 10.91 0.10
C THR A 237 -8.82 11.03 1.48
N ILE A 238 -8.04 10.90 2.55
CA ILE A 238 -8.58 10.76 3.90
C ILE A 238 -9.50 11.91 4.31
N HIS A 239 -9.23 13.14 3.89
CA HIS A 239 -10.01 14.33 4.21
C HIS A 239 -11.35 14.45 3.46
N PHE A 240 -11.57 13.61 2.45
CA PHE A 240 -12.87 13.50 1.75
C PHE A 240 -13.33 12.04 1.61
N MET A 241 -12.83 11.16 2.46
CA MET A 241 -13.19 9.73 2.42
C MET A 241 -14.69 9.51 2.61
N ASN A 242 -15.35 10.33 3.43
CA ASN A 242 -16.81 10.35 3.56
C ASN A 242 -17.52 10.52 2.21
N LYS A 243 -17.03 11.43 1.35
CA LYS A 243 -17.61 11.65 0.01
C LYS A 243 -17.42 10.45 -0.90
N MET A 244 -16.32 9.71 -0.76
CA MET A 244 -16.11 8.46 -1.50
C MET A 244 -17.11 7.38 -1.06
N MET A 245 -17.35 7.25 0.25
CA MET A 245 -18.33 6.31 0.81
C MET A 245 -19.76 6.64 0.33
N ASP A 246 -20.12 7.93 0.33
CA ASP A 246 -21.40 8.43 -0.16
C ASP A 246 -21.56 8.22 -1.68
N ALA A 247 -20.45 8.31 -2.43
CA ALA A 247 -20.43 8.02 -3.87
C ALA A 247 -20.61 6.53 -4.21
N GLY A 248 -20.60 5.62 -3.22
CA GLY A 248 -20.82 4.20 -3.43
C GLY A 248 -19.55 3.34 -3.40
N VAL A 249 -18.39 3.90 -3.07
CA VAL A 249 -17.16 3.12 -2.89
C VAL A 249 -17.28 2.22 -1.65
N ARG A 250 -16.90 0.96 -1.79
CA ARG A 250 -16.98 -0.04 -0.71
C ARG A 250 -15.65 -0.70 -0.39
N VAL A 251 -14.69 -0.65 -1.30
CA VAL A 251 -13.34 -1.19 -1.10
C VAL A 251 -12.31 -0.08 -1.33
N PHE A 252 -11.53 0.22 -0.31
CA PHE A 252 -10.52 1.28 -0.31
C PHE A 252 -9.13 0.65 -0.40
N LYS A 253 -8.51 0.77 -1.56
CA LYS A 253 -7.20 0.20 -1.81
C LYS A 253 -6.09 1.16 -1.42
N LEU A 254 -5.19 0.70 -0.56
CA LEU A 254 -3.98 1.41 -0.19
C LEU A 254 -2.81 0.93 -1.08
N GLU A 255 -2.06 1.85 -1.68
CA GLU A 255 -0.89 1.51 -2.49
C GLU A 255 0.38 1.59 -1.66
N GLY A 256 1.29 0.63 -1.82
CA GLY A 256 2.56 0.63 -1.11
C GLY A 256 3.23 -0.72 -0.92
N ARG A 257 3.10 -1.70 -1.83
CA ARG A 257 3.75 -3.03 -1.70
C ARG A 257 5.28 -2.97 -1.53
N ALA A 258 5.92 -1.92 -2.06
CA ALA A 258 7.36 -1.69 -1.92
C ALA A 258 7.71 -0.80 -0.70
N ARG A 259 6.75 -0.49 0.17
CA ARG A 259 6.96 0.34 1.36
C ARG A 259 7.27 -0.52 2.59
N GLY A 260 7.91 0.11 3.58
CA GLY A 260 8.20 -0.54 4.85
C GLY A 260 6.94 -0.84 5.69
N PRO A 261 7.04 -1.75 6.65
CA PRO A 261 5.91 -2.15 7.50
C PRO A 261 5.34 -0.97 8.31
N GLU A 262 6.16 -0.02 8.72
CA GLU A 262 5.72 1.20 9.41
C GLU A 262 4.75 2.04 8.58
N TYR A 263 5.00 2.14 7.26
CA TYR A 263 4.09 2.83 6.35
C TYR A 263 2.77 2.07 6.21
N VAL A 264 2.85 0.76 6.03
CA VAL A 264 1.65 -0.08 5.87
C VAL A 264 0.76 0.00 7.10
N ARG A 265 1.33 -0.13 8.31
CA ARG A 265 0.60 0.02 9.57
C ARG A 265 -0.05 1.40 9.69
N LEU A 266 0.74 2.46 9.56
CA LEU A 266 0.30 3.85 9.69
C LEU A 266 -0.88 4.19 8.77
N VAL A 267 -0.73 3.89 7.47
CA VAL A 267 -1.76 4.23 6.49
C VAL A 267 -3.02 3.40 6.75
N THR A 268 -2.88 2.11 7.04
CA THR A 268 -4.01 1.23 7.33
C THR A 268 -4.80 1.70 8.56
N GLU A 269 -4.11 2.02 9.67
CA GLU A 269 -4.72 2.56 10.89
C GLU A 269 -5.53 3.83 10.61
N CYS A 270 -4.92 4.82 9.95
CA CYS A 270 -5.60 6.09 9.66
C CYS A 270 -6.88 5.89 8.83
N TYR A 271 -6.82 5.07 7.78
CA TYR A 271 -7.99 4.81 6.95
C TYR A 271 -9.04 3.94 7.64
N LYS A 272 -8.64 3.01 8.52
CA LYS A 272 -9.57 2.23 9.33
C LYS A 272 -10.30 3.10 10.36
N GLU A 273 -9.57 3.98 11.03
CA GLU A 273 -10.14 4.99 11.93
C GLU A 273 -11.12 5.93 11.20
N ALA A 274 -10.81 6.33 9.97
CA ALA A 274 -11.68 7.17 9.15
C ALA A 274 -13.00 6.48 8.79
N VAL A 275 -12.96 5.18 8.42
CA VAL A 275 -14.17 4.36 8.20
C VAL A 275 -15.01 4.31 9.47
N LYS A 276 -14.38 4.03 10.62
CA LYS A 276 -15.06 3.97 11.89
C LYS A 276 -15.73 5.30 12.23
N ALA A 277 -14.98 6.40 12.13
CA ALA A 277 -15.50 7.75 12.38
C ALA A 277 -16.70 8.11 11.49
N TYR A 278 -16.66 7.74 10.22
CA TYR A 278 -17.80 7.93 9.31
C TYR A 278 -19.02 7.15 9.77
N CYS A 279 -18.85 5.88 10.12
CA CYS A 279 -19.97 5.03 10.57
C CYS A 279 -20.57 5.49 11.90
N GLU A 280 -19.76 6.07 12.78
CA GLU A 280 -20.18 6.63 14.07
C GLU A 280 -20.72 8.07 13.95
N GLY A 281 -20.62 8.72 12.78
CA GLY A 281 -21.03 10.11 12.57
C GLY A 281 -20.08 11.12 13.25
N THR A 282 -18.83 10.74 13.50
CA THR A 282 -17.81 11.54 14.17
C THR A 282 -16.65 11.93 13.25
N PHE A 283 -16.87 11.89 11.92
CA PHE A 283 -15.88 12.28 10.91
C PHE A 283 -15.85 13.81 10.80
N ASP A 284 -14.87 14.46 11.41
CA ASP A 284 -14.74 15.90 11.55
C ASP A 284 -13.34 16.43 11.20
N GLU A 285 -13.18 17.74 11.16
CA GLU A 285 -11.94 18.43 10.79
C GLU A 285 -10.80 18.18 11.80
N GLU A 286 -11.10 17.98 13.08
CA GLU A 286 -10.09 17.69 14.10
C GLU A 286 -9.45 16.32 13.86
N LYS A 287 -10.26 15.31 13.63
CA LYS A 287 -9.77 13.96 13.29
C LYS A 287 -9.00 13.96 11.97
N ILE A 288 -9.50 14.68 10.96
CA ILE A 288 -8.83 14.84 9.66
C ILE A 288 -7.44 15.44 9.86
N ALA A 289 -7.32 16.51 10.66
CA ALA A 289 -6.04 17.16 10.95
C ALA A 289 -5.07 16.19 11.65
N GLY A 290 -5.55 15.40 12.60
CA GLY A 290 -4.77 14.38 13.29
C GLY A 290 -4.26 13.27 12.34
N TRP A 291 -5.10 12.76 11.46
CA TRP A 291 -4.67 11.78 10.45
C TRP A 291 -3.69 12.38 9.45
N ASP A 292 -3.91 13.63 9.03
CA ASP A 292 -3.01 14.34 8.11
C ASP A 292 -1.61 14.51 8.70
N GLU A 293 -1.50 14.87 9.96
CA GLU A 293 -0.22 14.97 10.66
C GLU A 293 0.50 13.62 10.71
N ARG A 294 -0.23 12.57 11.09
CA ARG A 294 0.32 11.20 11.12
C ARG A 294 0.81 10.76 9.74
N LEU A 295 0.01 10.93 8.69
CA LEU A 295 0.34 10.53 7.32
C LEU A 295 1.55 11.28 6.75
N ARG A 296 1.77 12.56 7.14
CA ARG A 296 2.98 13.30 6.77
C ARG A 296 4.25 12.72 7.39
N GLY A 297 4.14 12.01 8.50
CA GLY A 297 5.26 11.29 9.11
C GLY A 297 5.73 10.10 8.28
N GLY A 298 4.85 9.48 7.50
CA GLY A 298 5.15 8.37 6.62
C GLY A 298 5.76 8.79 5.28
N PHE A 299 6.28 7.82 4.54
CA PHE A 299 6.82 8.08 3.20
C PHE A 299 5.76 8.70 2.28
N ASN A 300 6.09 9.83 1.65
CA ASN A 300 5.24 10.49 0.66
C ASN A 300 6.08 11.33 -0.32
N ARG A 301 5.48 11.73 -1.45
CA ARG A 301 6.06 12.64 -2.45
C ARG A 301 5.30 13.96 -2.53
N GLY A 302 4.79 14.43 -1.38
CA GLY A 302 3.72 15.39 -1.33
C GLY A 302 2.38 14.71 -1.61
N PHE A 303 1.29 15.35 -1.22
CA PHE A 303 -0.05 14.80 -1.37
C PHE A 303 -0.92 15.66 -2.28
N TRP A 304 -1.86 15.01 -2.98
CA TRP A 304 -2.93 15.64 -3.72
C TRP A 304 -4.16 14.71 -3.79
N ASP A 305 -5.27 15.24 -4.26
CA ASP A 305 -6.58 14.57 -4.22
C ASP A 305 -6.82 13.66 -5.44
N GLY A 306 -5.85 13.55 -6.33
CA GLY A 306 -6.09 12.93 -7.63
C GLY A 306 -7.10 13.75 -8.43
N TYR A 307 -7.87 13.08 -9.29
CA TYR A 307 -8.93 13.68 -10.08
C TYR A 307 -10.30 13.60 -9.39
N TYR A 308 -10.36 13.03 -8.19
CA TYR A 308 -11.61 12.65 -7.52
C TYR A 308 -12.53 13.82 -7.20
N LEU A 309 -11.98 14.99 -6.87
CA LEU A 309 -12.76 16.21 -6.61
C LEU A 309 -12.99 17.08 -7.86
N GLY A 310 -12.63 16.58 -9.05
CA GLY A 310 -12.87 17.26 -10.33
C GLY A 310 -11.72 18.14 -10.81
N GLN A 311 -10.51 17.99 -10.25
CA GLN A 311 -9.31 18.64 -10.75
C GLN A 311 -9.06 18.28 -12.21
N ARG A 312 -8.66 19.26 -13.02
CA ARG A 312 -8.36 19.08 -14.47
C ARG A 312 -6.87 18.89 -14.74
N LEU A 313 -6.02 19.38 -13.86
CA LEU A 313 -4.56 19.30 -13.97
C LEU A 313 -4.00 18.46 -12.85
N GLY A 314 -2.99 17.64 -13.16
CA GLY A 314 -2.25 16.87 -12.17
C GLY A 314 -1.34 17.75 -11.32
N GLU A 315 -1.01 17.27 -10.13
CA GLU A 315 0.00 17.89 -9.27
C GLU A 315 1.25 17.03 -9.23
N TRP A 316 2.40 17.72 -9.34
CA TRP A 316 3.70 17.08 -9.48
C TRP A 316 4.51 17.20 -8.19
N SER A 317 5.35 16.20 -7.93
CA SER A 317 6.29 16.24 -6.81
C SER A 317 7.37 17.30 -7.05
N SER A 318 7.66 18.11 -6.04
CA SER A 318 8.76 19.07 -6.07
C SER A 318 10.08 18.53 -5.49
N LYS A 319 10.08 17.26 -5.02
CA LYS A 319 11.25 16.67 -4.34
C LYS A 319 11.57 15.28 -4.88
N TYR A 320 12.88 14.98 -4.95
CA TYR A 320 13.35 13.62 -5.15
C TYR A 320 13.26 12.83 -3.83
N GLY A 321 12.78 11.60 -3.90
CA GLY A 321 12.71 10.74 -2.73
C GLY A 321 11.47 10.97 -1.88
N SER A 322 11.63 11.05 -0.57
CA SER A 322 10.55 11.15 0.40
C SER A 322 10.41 12.56 0.97
N GLY A 323 9.17 13.05 1.03
CA GLY A 323 8.77 14.23 1.79
C GLY A 323 8.39 13.95 3.24
N ALA A 324 8.66 12.74 3.75
CA ALA A 324 8.35 12.37 5.12
C ALA A 324 9.06 13.29 6.13
N THR A 325 8.35 13.66 7.17
CA THR A 325 8.89 14.48 8.27
C THR A 325 9.72 13.67 9.27
N ARG A 326 9.74 12.35 9.11
CA ARG A 326 10.47 11.40 9.95
C ARG A 326 11.26 10.42 9.10
N LYS A 327 12.41 9.98 9.61
CA LYS A 327 13.24 8.91 9.03
C LYS A 327 13.58 7.89 10.11
N LYS A 328 13.72 6.64 9.72
CA LYS A 328 14.20 5.57 10.59
C LYS A 328 15.70 5.35 10.40
N VAL A 329 16.44 5.27 11.50
CA VAL A 329 17.88 5.00 11.53
C VAL A 329 18.10 3.69 12.27
N TYR A 330 18.70 2.71 11.62
CA TYR A 330 19.00 1.42 12.24
C TYR A 330 20.01 1.55 13.35
N VAL A 331 19.71 0.99 14.53
CA VAL A 331 20.59 1.11 15.70
C VAL A 331 20.89 -0.23 16.38
N ALA A 332 19.93 -1.17 16.47
CA ALA A 332 20.14 -2.38 17.25
C ALA A 332 19.37 -3.59 16.71
N ARG A 333 19.77 -4.76 17.15
CA ARG A 333 19.17 -6.05 16.85
C ARG A 333 18.58 -6.68 18.12
N GLY A 334 17.39 -7.25 18.02
CA GLY A 334 16.73 -8.00 19.10
C GLY A 334 17.48 -9.29 19.42
N ILE A 335 17.69 -9.56 20.70
CA ILE A 335 18.36 -10.76 21.21
C ILE A 335 17.36 -11.67 21.90
N LYS A 336 16.59 -11.13 22.85
CA LYS A 336 15.68 -11.93 23.68
C LYS A 336 14.52 -11.08 24.17
N TYR A 337 13.39 -11.74 24.40
CA TYR A 337 12.22 -11.15 25.05
C TYR A 337 11.84 -11.89 26.31
N PHE A 338 11.68 -11.19 27.41
CA PHE A 338 11.30 -11.70 28.71
C PHE A 338 9.80 -11.45 28.93
N SER A 339 8.98 -12.39 28.47
CA SER A 339 7.52 -12.25 28.45
C SER A 339 6.87 -12.00 29.81
N GLY A 340 7.46 -12.52 30.89
CA GLY A 340 6.93 -12.33 32.25
C GLY A 340 6.99 -10.89 32.77
N ILE A 341 7.86 -10.05 32.20
CA ILE A 341 8.07 -8.66 32.62
C ILE A 341 7.94 -7.67 31.46
N GLY A 342 7.67 -8.14 30.24
CA GLY A 342 7.49 -7.26 29.08
C GLY A 342 8.77 -6.52 28.64
N VAL A 343 9.94 -7.12 28.82
CA VAL A 343 11.24 -6.48 28.53
C VAL A 343 11.93 -7.20 27.37
N ALA A 344 12.49 -6.42 26.44
CA ALA A 344 13.33 -6.95 25.35
C ALA A 344 14.79 -6.55 25.56
N GLU A 345 15.68 -7.50 25.28
CA GLU A 345 17.12 -7.27 25.22
C GLU A 345 17.55 -7.08 23.77
N PHE A 346 18.38 -6.07 23.55
CA PHE A 346 18.95 -5.72 22.25
C PHE A 346 20.47 -5.60 22.33
N GLU A 347 21.10 -5.76 21.17
CA GLU A 347 22.53 -5.47 20.96
C GLU A 347 22.66 -4.24 20.08
N MET A 348 23.33 -3.20 20.59
CA MET A 348 23.55 -1.95 19.86
C MET A 348 24.62 -2.18 18.79
N GLU A 349 24.21 -2.07 17.51
CA GLU A 349 25.11 -2.31 16.38
C GLU A 349 25.58 -1.00 15.73
N SER A 350 24.85 0.10 15.91
CA SER A 350 25.14 1.39 15.28
C SER A 350 24.56 2.56 16.08
N GLY A 351 25.28 3.67 16.13
CA GLY A 351 24.83 4.91 16.77
C GLY A 351 24.65 4.80 18.28
N SER A 352 23.62 5.47 18.79
CA SER A 352 23.24 5.48 20.21
C SER A 352 21.73 5.60 20.38
N LEU A 353 21.22 5.20 21.54
CA LEU A 353 19.83 5.33 21.93
C LEU A 353 19.73 5.98 23.30
N ARG A 354 18.81 6.92 23.46
CA ARG A 354 18.59 7.67 24.73
C ARG A 354 17.18 7.45 25.25
N VAL A 355 17.02 7.62 26.54
CA VAL A 355 15.69 7.74 27.15
C VAL A 355 14.96 8.93 26.51
N GLY A 356 13.69 8.74 26.15
CA GLY A 356 12.87 9.70 25.40
C GLY A 356 12.94 9.59 23.89
N ASP A 357 13.84 8.79 23.33
CA ASP A 357 13.88 8.54 21.89
C ASP A 357 12.62 7.74 21.44
N GLU A 358 12.05 8.12 20.30
CA GLU A 358 11.05 7.29 19.62
C GLU A 358 11.75 6.15 18.85
N ILE A 359 11.25 4.95 18.98
CA ILE A 359 11.77 3.76 18.32
C ILE A 359 10.72 3.05 17.47
N LEU A 360 11.21 2.37 16.46
CA LEU A 360 10.47 1.40 15.65
C LEU A 360 11.18 0.05 15.72
N VAL A 361 10.47 -0.99 16.11
CA VAL A 361 10.96 -2.38 15.99
C VAL A 361 10.20 -3.09 14.90
N THR A 362 10.92 -3.77 13.99
CA THR A 362 10.31 -4.52 12.90
C THR A 362 10.83 -5.94 12.83
N GLY A 363 9.95 -6.88 12.49
CA GLY A 363 10.30 -8.28 12.27
C GLY A 363 9.18 -9.07 11.59
N PRO A 364 9.49 -10.24 10.98
CA PRO A 364 8.55 -11.01 10.17
C PRO A 364 7.27 -11.44 10.90
N THR A 365 7.36 -11.62 12.21
CA THR A 365 6.21 -11.99 13.06
C THR A 365 5.87 -10.91 14.08
N THR A 366 6.72 -9.89 14.22
CA THR A 366 6.54 -8.74 15.11
C THR A 366 5.78 -7.61 14.39
N GLY A 367 5.91 -7.55 13.06
CA GLY A 367 5.31 -6.46 12.29
C GLY A 367 6.07 -5.16 12.48
N ALA A 368 5.38 -4.11 12.94
CA ALA A 368 5.94 -2.80 13.22
C ALA A 368 5.44 -2.30 14.58
N VAL A 369 6.34 -2.19 15.55
CA VAL A 369 6.04 -1.71 16.91
C VAL A 369 6.71 -0.36 17.12
N MET A 370 5.93 0.68 17.36
CA MET A 370 6.43 2.04 17.64
C MET A 370 6.13 2.41 19.09
N GLN A 371 7.13 2.96 19.77
CA GLN A 371 6.98 3.50 21.12
C GLN A 371 8.09 4.49 21.47
N THR A 372 7.91 5.23 22.56
CA THR A 372 8.98 6.02 23.20
C THR A 372 9.73 5.15 24.20
N VAL A 373 11.03 5.37 24.33
CA VAL A 373 11.88 4.67 25.31
C VAL A 373 11.76 5.35 26.68
N ASP A 374 11.13 4.67 27.63
CA ASP A 374 10.92 5.21 28.97
C ASP A 374 12.14 4.97 29.88
N GLU A 375 12.82 3.85 29.72
CA GLU A 375 13.97 3.45 30.53
C GLU A 375 14.90 2.54 29.70
N ILE A 376 16.20 2.74 29.85
CA ILE A 376 17.24 1.86 29.29
C ILE A 376 18.03 1.25 30.43
N ARG A 377 18.32 -0.06 30.38
CA ARG A 377 19.23 -0.72 31.33
C ARG A 377 20.36 -1.43 30.60
N VAL A 378 21.58 -1.14 31.06
CA VAL A 378 22.80 -1.86 30.71
C VAL A 378 23.29 -2.58 31.98
N ASP A 379 23.55 -3.87 31.90
CA ASP A 379 23.91 -4.72 33.06
C ASP A 379 22.95 -4.54 34.25
N LEU A 380 21.64 -4.51 33.95
CA LEU A 380 20.54 -4.31 34.91
C LEU A 380 20.51 -2.95 35.62
N LYS A 381 21.39 -2.02 35.30
CA LYS A 381 21.45 -0.67 35.85
C LYS A 381 20.78 0.30 34.88
N PRO A 382 19.95 1.24 35.37
CA PRO A 382 19.39 2.27 34.54
C PRO A 382 20.48 3.22 34.04
N VAL A 383 20.40 3.58 32.75
CA VAL A 383 21.30 4.53 32.08
C VAL A 383 20.50 5.48 31.21
N GLU A 384 21.01 6.70 30.98
CA GLU A 384 20.38 7.69 30.11
C GLU A 384 20.61 7.41 28.63
N GLU A 385 21.72 6.73 28.30
CA GLU A 385 22.14 6.46 26.93
C GLU A 385 22.85 5.10 26.87
N THR A 386 22.69 4.41 25.73
CA THR A 386 23.48 3.22 25.38
C THR A 386 24.12 3.45 24.01
N VAL A 387 25.31 2.87 23.81
CA VAL A 387 26.15 3.09 22.63
C VAL A 387 26.53 1.77 21.94
N LYS A 388 27.08 1.88 20.74
CA LYS A 388 27.51 0.73 19.93
C LYS A 388 28.35 -0.25 20.74
N GLY A 389 28.01 -1.54 20.63
CA GLY A 389 28.68 -2.66 21.28
C GLY A 389 28.07 -3.07 22.62
N GLU A 390 27.17 -2.26 23.18
CA GLU A 390 26.51 -2.59 24.44
C GLU A 390 25.28 -3.49 24.22
N ARG A 391 25.01 -4.34 25.19
CA ARG A 391 23.71 -5.00 25.35
C ARG A 391 22.87 -4.24 26.35
N PHE A 392 21.65 -3.94 25.94
CA PHE A 392 20.73 -3.17 26.75
C PHE A 392 19.34 -3.76 26.71
N SER A 393 18.55 -3.41 27.69
CA SER A 393 17.16 -3.83 27.77
C SER A 393 16.24 -2.64 27.92
N ILE A 394 15.07 -2.72 27.27
CA ILE A 394 13.97 -1.76 27.34
C ILE A 394 12.63 -2.49 27.51
N LYS A 395 11.67 -1.86 28.17
CA LYS A 395 10.30 -2.36 28.22
C LYS A 395 9.64 -2.19 26.86
N MET A 396 8.95 -3.22 26.38
CA MET A 396 8.26 -3.20 25.09
C MET A 396 6.77 -3.43 25.28
N SER A 397 5.97 -2.68 24.54
CA SER A 397 4.50 -2.81 24.53
C SER A 397 4.02 -4.12 23.88
N GLU A 398 4.82 -4.69 22.99
CA GLU A 398 4.53 -5.92 22.26
C GLU A 398 5.74 -6.88 22.30
N LYS A 399 5.46 -8.17 22.05
CA LYS A 399 6.49 -9.19 22.05
C LYS A 399 7.47 -9.02 20.89
N ILE A 400 8.74 -8.87 21.21
CA ILE A 400 9.87 -8.83 20.26
C ILE A 400 10.50 -10.21 20.13
N ARG A 401 11.11 -10.47 18.99
CA ARG A 401 11.76 -11.74 18.69
C ARG A 401 13.25 -11.57 18.39
N PRO A 402 14.06 -12.61 18.57
CA PRO A 402 15.45 -12.58 18.15
C PRO A 402 15.57 -12.17 16.67
N SER A 403 16.57 -11.34 16.38
CA SER A 403 16.86 -10.76 15.05
C SER A 403 15.89 -9.69 14.57
N ASP A 404 14.85 -9.31 15.33
CA ASP A 404 14.07 -8.11 15.03
C ASP A 404 14.98 -6.88 14.98
N ARG A 405 14.68 -5.95 14.10
CA ARG A 405 15.48 -4.75 13.89
C ARG A 405 14.89 -3.57 14.63
N LEU A 406 15.72 -2.91 15.44
CA LEU A 406 15.36 -1.68 16.13
C LEU A 406 15.92 -0.48 15.39
N TYR A 407 15.06 0.48 15.15
CA TYR A 407 15.39 1.76 14.52
C TYR A 407 15.02 2.90 15.47
N LYS A 408 15.87 3.91 15.51
CA LYS A 408 15.55 5.21 16.08
C LYS A 408 14.80 6.04 15.06
N MET A 409 13.72 6.69 15.48
CA MET A 409 12.93 7.60 14.65
C MET A 409 13.44 9.04 14.83
N GLU A 410 13.99 9.60 13.77
CA GLU A 410 14.52 10.96 13.78
C GLU A 410 13.62 11.90 12.98
N LYS A 411 13.45 13.13 13.48
CA LYS A 411 12.80 14.19 12.70
C LYS A 411 13.72 14.60 11.56
N VAL A 412 13.19 14.69 10.36
CA VAL A 412 13.89 15.25 9.21
C VAL A 412 13.82 16.77 9.33
N GLN A 413 14.97 17.44 9.43
CA GLN A 413 15.03 18.89 9.28
C GLN A 413 14.69 19.18 7.81
N ILE A 414 13.53 19.76 7.57
CA ILE A 414 13.21 20.32 6.26
C ILE A 414 14.02 21.61 6.18
N GLU A 415 15.16 21.57 5.50
CA GLU A 415 15.81 22.81 5.09
C GLU A 415 14.79 23.63 4.33
N LYS A 416 14.47 24.82 4.88
CA LYS A 416 13.73 25.82 4.13
C LYS A 416 14.64 26.23 2.98
N GLU A 417 14.43 25.65 1.81
CA GLU A 417 15.01 26.19 0.60
C GLU A 417 14.57 27.67 0.52
N LEU A 418 15.52 28.55 0.75
CA LEU A 418 15.37 29.96 0.45
C LEU A 418 15.04 30.06 -1.06
N ARG A 419 13.92 30.67 -1.35
CA ARG A 419 13.44 31.00 -2.68
C ARG A 419 14.39 31.98 -3.34
#